data_0b0c698287e89a0cfcfaae434e132723
#
_entry.id   0b0c698287e89a0cfcfaae434e132723
#
_cell.length_a   1.000
_cell.length_b   1.000
_cell.length_c   1.000
_cell.angle_alpha   90.00
_cell.angle_beta   90.00
_cell.angle_gamma   90.00
#
_symmetry.space_group_name_H-M   'P 1'
#
loop_
_entity.id
_entity.type
_entity.pdbx_description
1 polymer ?
#
loop_
_entity_poly.entity_id
_entity_poly.type
_entity_poly.pdbx_seq_one_letter_code
_entity_poly.pdbx_strand_id
1 'polypeptide(L)'
;MSQGIQLVLSDPSIYVIKRMSLLLISTLLITLLVVFCIAYQIKIVFTLKKIFKIREDFSYALIHDMKTPISTIFMTLNFLHTGRLDDKPEKKEKYFQIAEGEADHLLTLTNRVLAISKLEQHKLEMHKEELKLEPIIDDLINKFTAKAEKPVRFIKDLQAEVVHADAEFLGEVLSNLIDNAIKYSKESVEITISSTRNELNTILKVHDNGLGISDEDQRVIFNKYERAAAGRQKRKKGSSGFGLGLNFVQQVVEAHEGKIFVNSIEGEFTEFVIYLPQIMQKL
;
A
#
# COMPACT_ATOMS: atom_id res chain seq x y z
N MET A 1 19.04 93.65 20.80
CA MET A 1 18.33 92.40 20.52
C MET A 1 19.34 91.25 20.56
N SER A 2 19.45 90.54 21.66
CA SER A 2 20.37 89.38 21.80
C SER A 2 19.55 88.12 21.43
N GLN A 3 19.92 87.50 20.34
CA GLN A 3 19.38 86.15 20.02
C GLN A 3 20.14 85.13 20.88
N GLY A 4 19.43 84.52 21.81
CA GLY A 4 19.93 83.38 22.60
C GLY A 4 19.86 82.12 21.74
N ILE A 5 20.98 81.47 21.59
CA ILE A 5 21.07 80.13 20.99
C ILE A 5 20.68 79.12 22.07
N GLN A 6 19.52 78.48 21.88
CA GLN A 6 19.08 77.35 22.75
C GLN A 6 19.75 76.05 22.23
N LEU A 7 20.79 75.63 22.95
CA LEU A 7 21.39 74.30 22.78
C LEU A 7 20.44 73.24 23.37
N VAL A 8 19.74 72.52 22.53
CA VAL A 8 19.01 71.32 22.92
C VAL A 8 20.02 70.16 23.09
N LEU A 9 20.45 69.92 24.29
CA LEU A 9 21.22 68.73 24.62
C LEU A 9 20.27 67.50 24.56
N SER A 10 20.26 66.81 23.43
CA SER A 10 19.66 65.49 23.38
C SER A 10 20.46 64.52 24.25
N ASP A 11 19.80 63.92 25.24
CA ASP A 11 20.40 62.98 26.18
C ASP A 11 21.03 61.80 25.46
N PRO A 12 22.36 61.64 25.45
CA PRO A 12 23.04 60.57 24.69
C PRO A 12 22.65 59.16 25.18
N SER A 13 22.14 59.06 26.40
CA SER A 13 21.69 57.80 27.00
C SER A 13 20.48 57.20 26.24
N ILE A 14 19.53 58.04 25.77
CA ILE A 14 18.37 57.57 25.00
C ILE A 14 18.79 56.96 23.64
N TYR A 15 19.77 57.57 23.00
CA TYR A 15 20.30 57.05 21.71
C TYR A 15 21.01 55.72 21.91
N VAL A 16 21.82 55.58 22.94
CA VAL A 16 22.53 54.32 23.28
C VAL A 16 21.54 53.22 23.64
N ILE A 17 20.52 53.51 24.48
CA ILE A 17 19.49 52.55 24.85
C ILE A 17 18.70 52.06 23.64
N LYS A 18 18.32 52.97 22.74
CA LYS A 18 17.56 52.62 21.50
C LYS A 18 18.42 51.75 20.55
N ARG A 19 19.72 51.97 20.45
CA ARG A 19 20.62 51.18 19.64
C ARG A 19 20.95 49.81 20.28
N MET A 20 21.04 49.76 21.60
CA MET A 20 21.22 48.50 22.32
C MET A 20 19.96 47.63 22.27
N SER A 21 18.77 48.20 22.39
CA SER A 21 17.51 47.46 22.28
C SER A 21 17.35 46.82 20.89
N LEU A 22 17.72 47.53 19.82
CA LEU A 22 17.68 47.00 18.46
C LEU A 22 18.63 45.81 18.27
N LEU A 23 19.85 45.88 18.85
CA LEU A 23 20.81 44.78 18.83
C LEU A 23 20.28 43.57 19.63
N LEU A 24 19.69 43.80 20.79
CA LEU A 24 19.14 42.72 21.62
C LEU A 24 17.93 42.02 20.91
N ILE A 25 17.08 42.80 20.27
CA ILE A 25 15.95 42.25 19.50
C ILE A 25 16.45 41.43 18.29
N SER A 26 17.44 41.96 17.55
CA SER A 26 18.00 41.23 16.41
C SER A 26 18.74 39.95 16.82
N THR A 27 19.49 39.96 17.92
CA THR A 27 20.15 38.73 18.43
C THR A 27 19.11 37.71 18.91
N LEU A 28 18.05 38.16 19.60
CA LEU A 28 16.97 37.28 20.02
C LEU A 28 16.26 36.63 18.80
N LEU A 29 15.96 37.41 17.78
CA LEU A 29 15.35 36.91 16.54
C LEU A 29 16.21 35.88 15.84
N ILE A 30 17.51 36.16 15.70
CA ILE A 30 18.48 35.21 15.10
C ILE A 30 18.57 33.93 15.95
N THR A 31 18.62 34.05 17.26
CA THR A 31 18.65 32.87 18.16
C THR A 31 17.42 32.02 18.01
N LEU A 32 16.21 32.62 17.97
CA LEU A 32 14.95 31.92 17.75
C LEU A 32 14.93 31.23 16.37
N LEU A 33 15.42 31.91 15.34
CA LEU A 33 15.54 31.32 14.00
C LEU A 33 16.45 30.10 13.99
N VAL A 34 17.62 30.19 14.63
CA VAL A 34 18.57 29.07 14.74
C VAL A 34 17.97 27.89 15.49
N VAL A 35 17.30 28.15 16.62
CA VAL A 35 16.62 27.10 17.38
C VAL A 35 15.51 26.43 16.54
N PHE A 36 14.73 27.23 15.81
CA PHE A 36 13.72 26.71 14.91
C PHE A 36 14.34 25.84 13.79
N CYS A 37 15.41 26.29 13.16
CA CYS A 37 16.12 25.52 12.13
C CYS A 37 16.66 24.18 12.68
N ILE A 38 17.24 24.19 13.89
CA ILE A 38 17.73 22.97 14.53
C ILE A 38 16.58 22.00 14.83
N ALA A 39 15.49 22.50 15.40
CA ALA A 39 14.30 21.67 15.68
C ALA A 39 13.73 21.05 14.38
N TYR A 40 13.68 21.84 13.30
CA TYR A 40 13.24 21.38 12.00
C TYR A 40 14.16 20.31 11.41
N GLN A 41 15.51 20.50 11.51
CA GLN A 41 16.48 19.50 11.06
C GLN A 41 16.37 18.20 11.86
N ILE A 42 16.20 18.29 13.17
CA ILE A 42 15.99 17.11 14.03
C ILE A 42 14.75 16.33 13.56
N LYS A 43 13.63 17.02 13.30
CA LYS A 43 12.41 16.39 12.77
C LYS A 43 12.66 15.66 11.44
N ILE A 44 13.41 16.28 10.51
CA ILE A 44 13.78 15.66 9.23
C ILE A 44 14.61 14.39 9.47
N VAL A 45 15.63 14.46 10.33
CA VAL A 45 16.49 13.31 10.63
C VAL A 45 15.70 12.15 11.22
N PHE A 46 14.76 12.41 12.14
CA PHE A 46 13.89 11.35 12.67
C PHE A 46 12.99 10.74 11.61
N THR A 47 12.43 11.57 10.73
CA THR A 47 11.59 11.09 9.60
C THR A 47 12.42 10.22 8.65
N LEU A 48 13.63 10.66 8.28
CA LEU A 48 14.52 9.88 7.42
C LEU A 48 14.94 8.56 8.08
N LYS A 49 15.28 8.57 9.37
CA LYS A 49 15.60 7.33 10.10
C LYS A 49 14.42 6.36 10.10
N LYS A 50 13.18 6.85 10.27
CA LYS A 50 11.97 6.02 10.19
C LYS A 50 11.84 5.38 8.80
N ILE A 51 12.01 6.16 7.73
CA ILE A 51 11.96 5.69 6.33
C ILE A 51 13.04 4.65 6.07
N PHE A 52 14.28 4.90 6.48
CA PHE A 52 15.39 3.94 6.31
C PHE A 52 15.10 2.62 7.03
N LYS A 53 14.63 2.68 8.28
CA LYS A 53 14.29 1.48 9.05
C LYS A 53 13.17 0.68 8.36
N ILE A 54 12.11 1.35 7.91
CA ILE A 54 10.99 0.72 7.19
C ILE A 54 11.51 0.03 5.92
N ARG A 55 12.42 0.68 5.16
CA ARG A 55 13.01 0.11 3.95
C ARG A 55 13.91 -1.09 4.25
N GLU A 56 14.65 -1.05 5.34
CA GLU A 56 15.48 -2.17 5.81
C GLU A 56 14.62 -3.36 6.22
N ASP A 57 13.61 -3.14 7.08
CA ASP A 57 12.67 -4.17 7.52
C ASP A 57 11.94 -4.82 6.32
N PHE A 58 11.59 -4.02 5.30
CA PHE A 58 11.04 -4.51 4.05
C PHE A 58 12.00 -5.42 3.29
N SER A 59 13.26 -4.99 3.12
CA SER A 59 14.25 -5.78 2.41
C SER A 59 14.46 -7.14 3.08
N TYR A 60 14.52 -7.17 4.41
CA TYR A 60 14.60 -8.41 5.17
C TYR A 60 13.37 -9.29 4.98
N ALA A 61 12.16 -8.71 5.04
CA ALA A 61 10.92 -9.44 4.83
C ALA A 61 10.85 -10.02 3.41
N LEU A 62 11.22 -9.24 2.39
CA LEU A 62 11.27 -9.69 1.00
C LEU A 62 12.21 -10.89 0.82
N ILE A 63 13.44 -10.78 1.31
CA ILE A 63 14.43 -11.86 1.24
C ILE A 63 13.93 -13.10 1.97
N HIS A 64 13.33 -12.94 3.15
CA HIS A 64 12.78 -14.05 3.93
C HIS A 64 11.66 -14.78 3.17
N ASP A 65 10.73 -14.03 2.59
CA ASP A 65 9.57 -14.60 1.91
C ASP A 65 9.94 -15.17 0.52
N MET A 66 11.01 -14.69 -0.12
CA MET A 66 11.59 -15.33 -1.31
C MET A 66 12.35 -16.62 -0.96
N LYS A 67 12.97 -16.67 0.22
CA LYS A 67 13.73 -17.85 0.66
C LYS A 67 12.86 -19.09 0.81
N THR A 68 11.61 -18.93 1.30
CA THR A 68 10.69 -20.04 1.53
C THR A 68 10.35 -20.77 0.23
N PRO A 69 9.79 -20.15 -0.82
CA PRO A 69 9.50 -20.80 -2.09
C PRO A 69 10.77 -21.37 -2.74
N ILE A 70 11.89 -20.65 -2.72
CA ILE A 70 13.17 -21.15 -3.25
C ILE A 70 13.57 -22.45 -2.52
N SER A 71 13.46 -22.48 -1.19
CA SER A 71 13.80 -23.67 -0.42
C SER A 71 12.86 -24.83 -0.70
N THR A 72 11.56 -24.57 -0.89
CA THR A 72 10.56 -25.58 -1.25
C THR A 72 10.86 -26.16 -2.63
N ILE A 73 11.12 -25.31 -3.63
CA ILE A 73 11.51 -25.74 -4.98
C ILE A 73 12.76 -26.62 -4.90
N PHE A 74 13.80 -26.15 -4.21
CA PHE A 74 15.05 -26.89 -4.07
C PHE A 74 14.86 -28.26 -3.41
N MET A 75 14.13 -28.33 -2.29
CA MET A 75 13.82 -29.60 -1.62
C MET A 75 13.01 -30.53 -2.48
N THR A 76 12.02 -30.01 -3.21
CA THR A 76 11.16 -30.78 -4.11
C THR A 76 11.96 -31.37 -5.27
N LEU A 77 12.80 -30.56 -5.92
CA LEU A 77 13.67 -31.02 -7.00
C LEU A 77 14.69 -32.06 -6.52
N ASN A 78 15.32 -31.86 -5.36
CA ASN A 78 16.22 -32.84 -4.78
C ASN A 78 15.50 -34.15 -4.48
N PHE A 79 14.29 -34.12 -3.96
CA PHE A 79 13.51 -35.31 -3.68
C PHE A 79 13.14 -36.04 -4.98
N LEU A 80 12.72 -35.35 -6.01
CA LEU A 80 12.43 -35.90 -7.33
C LEU A 80 13.70 -36.55 -7.95
N HIS A 81 14.86 -35.91 -7.76
CA HIS A 81 16.15 -36.43 -8.29
C HIS A 81 16.59 -37.75 -7.63
N THR A 82 16.10 -38.05 -6.42
CA THR A 82 16.47 -39.35 -5.76
C THR A 82 15.89 -40.60 -6.44
N GLY A 83 14.97 -40.44 -7.40
CA GLY A 83 14.29 -41.55 -8.07
C GLY A 83 13.29 -42.35 -7.21
N ARG A 84 13.09 -41.95 -5.95
CA ARG A 84 12.20 -42.67 -5.00
C ARG A 84 10.71 -42.64 -5.40
N LEU A 85 10.36 -41.85 -6.36
CA LEU A 85 8.99 -41.71 -6.86
C LEU A 85 8.79 -42.22 -8.28
N ASP A 86 9.80 -42.87 -8.86
CA ASP A 86 9.71 -43.36 -10.26
C ASP A 86 8.59 -44.40 -10.42
N ASP A 87 8.36 -45.21 -9.39
CA ASP A 87 7.26 -46.17 -9.33
C ASP A 87 5.91 -45.58 -8.90
N LYS A 88 5.83 -44.26 -8.67
CA LYS A 88 4.63 -43.58 -8.13
C LYS A 88 4.32 -42.28 -8.91
N PRO A 89 3.84 -42.41 -10.16
CA PRO A 89 3.70 -41.27 -11.07
C PRO A 89 2.79 -40.18 -10.53
N GLU A 90 1.69 -40.53 -9.87
CA GLU A 90 0.77 -39.54 -9.26
C GLU A 90 1.44 -38.66 -8.18
N LYS A 91 2.32 -39.30 -7.35
CA LYS A 91 3.06 -38.55 -6.33
C LYS A 91 4.14 -37.69 -6.96
N LYS A 92 4.83 -38.23 -7.99
CA LYS A 92 5.83 -37.48 -8.73
C LYS A 92 5.25 -36.22 -9.36
N GLU A 93 4.09 -36.36 -9.98
CA GLU A 93 3.34 -35.24 -10.56
C GLU A 93 2.96 -34.18 -9.51
N LYS A 94 2.47 -34.60 -8.35
CA LYS A 94 2.16 -33.71 -7.25
C LYS A 94 3.36 -32.87 -6.79
N TYR A 95 4.57 -33.47 -6.76
CA TYR A 95 5.78 -32.74 -6.40
C TYR A 95 6.17 -31.74 -7.49
N PHE A 96 5.98 -32.06 -8.78
CA PHE A 96 6.19 -31.10 -9.86
C PHE A 96 5.23 -29.91 -9.73
N GLN A 97 3.95 -30.16 -9.49
CA GLN A 97 2.95 -29.11 -9.28
C GLN A 97 3.27 -28.21 -8.09
N ILE A 98 3.83 -28.76 -7.00
CA ILE A 98 4.30 -27.95 -5.87
C ILE A 98 5.45 -27.04 -6.31
N ALA A 99 6.44 -27.56 -7.03
CA ALA A 99 7.59 -26.76 -7.48
C ALA A 99 7.18 -25.67 -8.47
N GLU A 100 6.29 -25.98 -9.41
CA GLU A 100 5.72 -25.02 -10.37
C GLU A 100 4.92 -23.94 -9.67
N GLY A 101 4.05 -24.31 -8.72
CA GLY A 101 3.27 -23.36 -7.95
C GLY A 101 4.13 -22.37 -7.14
N GLU A 102 5.23 -22.85 -6.57
CA GLU A 102 6.16 -21.98 -5.84
C GLU A 102 7.00 -21.10 -6.80
N ALA A 103 7.32 -21.59 -7.99
CA ALA A 103 8.00 -20.81 -9.02
C ALA A 103 7.09 -19.68 -9.55
N ASP A 104 5.81 -19.97 -9.82
CA ASP A 104 4.81 -18.97 -10.21
C ASP A 104 4.58 -17.92 -9.11
N HIS A 105 4.57 -18.36 -7.85
CA HIS A 105 4.50 -17.45 -6.72
C HIS A 105 5.70 -16.50 -6.69
N LEU A 106 6.92 -16.99 -6.87
CA LEU A 106 8.13 -16.17 -6.94
C LEU A 106 8.10 -15.18 -8.10
N LEU A 107 7.65 -15.60 -9.27
CA LEU A 107 7.51 -14.75 -10.44
C LEU A 107 6.51 -13.61 -10.17
N THR A 108 5.36 -13.93 -9.59
CA THR A 108 4.35 -12.95 -9.18
C THR A 108 4.93 -11.93 -8.21
N LEU A 109 5.69 -12.37 -7.21
CA LEU A 109 6.36 -11.48 -6.24
C LEU A 109 7.35 -10.54 -6.94
N THR A 110 8.17 -11.07 -7.83
CA THR A 110 9.18 -10.30 -8.57
C THR A 110 8.52 -9.24 -9.44
N ASN A 111 7.45 -9.61 -10.16
CA ASN A 111 6.68 -8.69 -11.01
C ASN A 111 6.04 -7.56 -10.18
N ARG A 112 5.48 -7.87 -9.00
CA ARG A 112 4.93 -6.85 -8.10
C ARG A 112 5.98 -5.85 -7.61
N VAL A 113 7.17 -6.32 -7.21
CA VAL A 113 8.26 -5.44 -6.80
C VAL A 113 8.70 -4.54 -7.94
N LEU A 114 8.79 -5.09 -9.15
CA LEU A 114 9.17 -4.34 -10.35
C LEU A 114 8.08 -3.30 -10.73
N ALA A 115 6.82 -3.68 -10.67
CA ALA A 115 5.69 -2.78 -10.94
C ALA A 115 5.67 -1.60 -9.94
N ILE A 116 5.83 -1.88 -8.63
CA ILE A 116 5.93 -0.82 -7.61
C ILE A 116 7.11 0.11 -7.90
N SER A 117 8.27 -0.45 -8.27
CA SER A 117 9.46 0.37 -8.60
C SER A 117 9.23 1.27 -9.82
N LYS A 118 8.54 0.78 -10.85
CA LYS A 118 8.17 1.57 -12.04
C LYS A 118 7.13 2.65 -11.72
N LEU A 119 6.12 2.30 -10.92
CA LEU A 119 5.09 3.24 -10.44
C LEU A 119 5.71 4.41 -9.67
N GLU A 120 6.64 4.13 -8.75
CA GLU A 120 7.35 5.16 -7.97
C GLU A 120 8.18 6.10 -8.82
N GLN A 121 8.69 5.62 -9.94
CA GLN A 121 9.46 6.43 -10.87
C GLN A 121 8.58 7.15 -11.92
N HIS A 122 7.26 7.04 -11.84
CA HIS A 122 6.30 7.51 -12.85
C HIS A 122 6.65 7.02 -14.28
N LYS A 123 7.25 5.82 -14.36
CA LYS A 123 7.69 5.20 -15.62
C LYS A 123 6.76 4.07 -16.07
N LEU A 124 5.69 3.81 -15.33
CA LEU A 124 4.72 2.81 -15.73
C LEU A 124 3.76 3.44 -16.73
N GLU A 125 3.76 2.96 -17.94
CA GLU A 125 2.76 3.29 -18.96
C GLU A 125 1.53 2.43 -18.71
N MET A 126 0.38 3.06 -18.48
CA MET A 126 -0.91 2.41 -18.31
C MET A 126 -1.63 2.32 -19.65
N HIS A 127 -2.02 1.12 -20.02
CA HIS A 127 -2.84 0.88 -21.22
C HIS A 127 -4.33 0.85 -20.84
N LYS A 128 -4.89 2.05 -20.58
CA LYS A 128 -6.29 2.18 -20.15
C LYS A 128 -7.21 1.99 -21.35
N GLU A 129 -8.17 1.08 -21.25
CA GLU A 129 -9.19 0.80 -22.24
C GLU A 129 -10.56 0.55 -21.57
N GLU A 130 -11.64 0.51 -22.36
CA GLU A 130 -12.94 0.11 -21.84
C GLU A 130 -13.00 -1.41 -21.64
N LEU A 131 -13.16 -1.83 -20.38
CA LEU A 131 -13.15 -3.23 -19.97
C LEU A 131 -14.52 -3.66 -19.45
N LYS A 132 -14.97 -4.83 -19.85
CA LYS A 132 -16.09 -5.49 -19.19
C LYS A 132 -15.63 -6.09 -17.86
N LEU A 133 -16.31 -5.74 -16.77
CA LEU A 133 -15.94 -6.19 -15.41
C LEU A 133 -16.24 -7.67 -15.20
N GLU A 134 -17.35 -8.17 -15.76
CA GLU A 134 -17.83 -9.52 -15.49
C GLU A 134 -16.80 -10.62 -15.83
N PRO A 135 -16.14 -10.64 -17.02
CA PRO A 135 -15.16 -11.67 -17.35
C PRO A 135 -13.95 -11.64 -16.37
N ILE A 136 -13.47 -10.45 -16.01
CA ILE A 136 -12.34 -10.29 -15.09
C ILE A 136 -12.68 -10.85 -13.72
N ILE A 137 -13.88 -10.52 -13.22
CA ILE A 137 -14.36 -10.96 -11.91
C ILE A 137 -14.61 -12.47 -11.90
N ASP A 138 -15.19 -13.03 -12.97
CA ASP A 138 -15.43 -14.47 -13.06
C ASP A 138 -14.15 -15.29 -13.10
N ASP A 139 -13.13 -14.84 -13.83
CA ASP A 139 -11.81 -15.47 -13.81
C ASP A 139 -11.19 -15.48 -12.42
N LEU A 140 -11.31 -14.37 -11.69
CA LEU A 140 -10.81 -14.28 -10.31
C LEU A 140 -11.60 -15.19 -9.36
N ILE A 141 -12.93 -15.21 -9.46
CA ILE A 141 -13.80 -16.11 -8.65
C ILE A 141 -13.41 -17.57 -8.89
N ASN A 142 -13.25 -17.98 -10.15
CA ASN A 142 -12.85 -19.34 -10.49
C ASN A 142 -11.47 -19.68 -9.90
N LYS A 143 -10.50 -18.80 -10.09
CA LYS A 143 -9.14 -18.96 -9.57
C LYS A 143 -9.10 -19.11 -8.05
N PHE A 144 -9.81 -18.24 -7.33
CA PHE A 144 -9.78 -18.27 -5.87
C PHE A 144 -10.64 -19.39 -5.28
N THR A 145 -11.76 -19.76 -5.91
CA THR A 145 -12.56 -20.91 -5.49
C THR A 145 -11.77 -22.21 -5.63
N ALA A 146 -11.00 -22.37 -6.71
CA ALA A 146 -10.18 -23.57 -6.93
C ALA A 146 -9.01 -23.70 -5.93
N LYS A 147 -8.48 -22.56 -5.42
CA LYS A 147 -7.34 -22.53 -4.49
C LYS A 147 -7.74 -22.47 -3.01
N ALA A 148 -9.01 -22.23 -2.71
CA ALA A 148 -9.46 -21.99 -1.35
C ALA A 148 -9.35 -23.24 -0.48
N GLU A 149 -8.64 -23.14 0.65
CA GLU A 149 -8.55 -24.19 1.67
C GLU A 149 -9.74 -24.17 2.65
N LYS A 150 -10.59 -23.16 2.56
CA LYS A 150 -11.79 -22.96 3.39
C LYS A 150 -12.97 -22.51 2.54
N PRO A 151 -14.23 -22.64 3.05
CA PRO A 151 -15.40 -22.20 2.32
C PRO A 151 -15.35 -20.69 1.99
N VAL A 152 -15.41 -20.36 0.70
CA VAL A 152 -15.48 -18.99 0.20
C VAL A 152 -16.78 -18.86 -0.63
N ARG A 153 -17.62 -17.88 -0.27
CA ARG A 153 -18.81 -17.53 -1.03
C ARG A 153 -18.63 -16.20 -1.71
N PHE A 154 -18.82 -16.17 -3.02
CA PHE A 154 -18.79 -14.94 -3.80
C PHE A 154 -20.20 -14.47 -4.15
N ILE A 155 -20.43 -13.15 -4.05
CA ILE A 155 -21.65 -12.47 -4.48
C ILE A 155 -21.22 -11.38 -5.47
N LYS A 156 -21.89 -11.34 -6.64
CA LYS A 156 -21.71 -10.31 -7.66
C LYS A 156 -22.92 -9.38 -7.71
N ASP A 157 -22.70 -8.06 -7.67
CA ASP A 157 -23.71 -7.02 -7.91
C ASP A 157 -23.11 -5.93 -8.83
N LEU A 158 -23.12 -6.19 -10.13
CA LEU A 158 -22.47 -5.35 -11.14
C LEU A 158 -23.49 -4.47 -11.85
N GLN A 159 -23.85 -3.33 -11.26
CA GLN A 159 -24.73 -2.33 -11.89
C GLN A 159 -23.99 -1.51 -12.96
N ALA A 160 -22.67 -1.31 -12.80
CA ALA A 160 -21.80 -0.77 -13.85
C ALA A 160 -21.06 -1.95 -14.50
N GLU A 161 -21.38 -2.25 -15.75
CA GLU A 161 -20.78 -3.39 -16.45
C GLU A 161 -19.39 -3.10 -17.00
N VAL A 162 -19.06 -1.82 -17.21
CA VAL A 162 -17.85 -1.37 -17.90
C VAL A 162 -17.07 -0.39 -17.04
N VAL A 163 -15.75 -0.49 -17.10
CA VAL A 163 -14.79 0.42 -16.44
C VAL A 163 -13.70 0.82 -17.42
N HIS A 164 -13.17 2.04 -17.28
CA HIS A 164 -11.99 2.48 -18.03
C HIS A 164 -10.74 2.26 -17.20
N ALA A 165 -9.96 1.23 -17.53
CA ALA A 165 -8.79 0.83 -16.77
C ALA A 165 -7.81 0.01 -17.62
N ASP A 166 -6.63 -0.27 -17.06
CA ASP A 166 -5.71 -1.28 -17.58
C ASP A 166 -6.12 -2.65 -17.06
N ALA A 167 -6.33 -3.61 -17.97
CA ALA A 167 -6.88 -4.93 -17.67
C ALA A 167 -6.01 -5.74 -16.70
N GLU A 168 -4.69 -5.73 -16.91
CA GLU A 168 -3.73 -6.47 -16.10
C GLU A 168 -3.69 -5.90 -14.67
N PHE A 169 -3.52 -4.59 -14.56
CA PHE A 169 -3.43 -3.93 -13.26
C PHE A 169 -4.74 -3.93 -12.48
N LEU A 170 -5.89 -3.79 -13.15
CA LEU A 170 -7.19 -3.92 -12.50
C LEU A 170 -7.40 -5.34 -11.95
N GLY A 171 -7.05 -6.36 -12.74
CA GLY A 171 -7.08 -7.75 -12.31
C GLY A 171 -6.21 -8.01 -11.08
N GLU A 172 -4.99 -7.45 -11.06
CA GLU A 172 -4.09 -7.56 -9.91
C GLU A 172 -4.62 -6.82 -8.67
N VAL A 173 -5.24 -5.64 -8.82
CA VAL A 173 -5.89 -4.89 -7.73
C VAL A 173 -6.97 -5.74 -7.10
N LEU A 174 -7.93 -6.22 -7.90
CA LEU A 174 -9.02 -7.05 -7.39
C LEU A 174 -8.51 -8.36 -6.78
N SER A 175 -7.53 -9.00 -7.41
CA SER A 175 -6.88 -10.21 -6.88
C SER A 175 -6.26 -9.97 -5.50
N ASN A 176 -5.60 -8.82 -5.27
CA ASN A 176 -5.03 -8.48 -3.97
C ASN A 176 -6.11 -8.26 -2.89
N LEU A 177 -7.21 -7.62 -3.23
CA LEU A 177 -8.30 -7.38 -2.29
C LEU A 177 -9.02 -8.68 -1.92
N ILE A 178 -9.26 -9.57 -2.89
CA ILE A 178 -9.85 -10.90 -2.66
C ILE A 178 -8.92 -11.76 -1.81
N ASP A 179 -7.62 -11.78 -2.10
CA ASP A 179 -6.62 -12.53 -1.32
C ASP A 179 -6.59 -12.06 0.14
N ASN A 180 -6.65 -10.74 0.37
CA ASN A 180 -6.73 -10.17 1.70
C ASN A 180 -8.02 -10.59 2.42
N ALA A 181 -9.17 -10.55 1.76
CA ALA A 181 -10.45 -10.97 2.31
C ALA A 181 -10.40 -12.45 2.77
N ILE A 182 -9.84 -13.33 1.93
CA ILE A 182 -9.68 -14.75 2.28
C ILE A 182 -8.68 -14.91 3.43
N LYS A 183 -7.55 -14.24 3.37
CA LYS A 183 -6.47 -14.37 4.35
C LYS A 183 -6.86 -13.87 5.74
N TYR A 184 -7.55 -12.75 5.80
CA TYR A 184 -7.95 -12.11 7.07
C TYR A 184 -9.39 -12.41 7.48
N SER A 185 -9.89 -13.60 7.12
CA SER A 185 -11.19 -14.08 7.56
C SER A 185 -11.07 -15.26 8.54
N LYS A 186 -12.19 -15.63 9.14
CA LYS A 186 -12.34 -16.74 10.09
C LYS A 186 -12.34 -18.09 9.35
N GLU A 187 -13.18 -19.01 9.75
CA GLU A 187 -13.30 -20.36 9.16
C GLU A 187 -13.95 -20.36 7.77
N SER A 188 -14.72 -19.34 7.47
CA SER A 188 -15.34 -19.10 6.17
C SER A 188 -15.34 -17.60 5.84
N VAL A 189 -15.55 -17.27 4.58
CA VAL A 189 -15.69 -15.87 4.16
C VAL A 189 -16.74 -15.72 3.08
N GLU A 190 -17.52 -14.64 3.18
CA GLU A 190 -18.39 -14.15 2.13
C GLU A 190 -17.79 -12.86 1.57
N ILE A 191 -17.59 -12.83 0.24
CA ILE A 191 -16.99 -11.71 -0.48
C ILE A 191 -17.99 -11.19 -1.49
N THR A 192 -18.41 -9.94 -1.33
CA THR A 192 -19.27 -9.24 -2.28
C THR A 192 -18.45 -8.32 -3.13
N ILE A 193 -18.54 -8.50 -4.46
CA ILE A 193 -17.91 -7.58 -5.43
C ILE A 193 -19.05 -6.84 -6.12
N SER A 194 -19.07 -5.52 -5.99
CA SER A 194 -20.11 -4.69 -6.58
C SER A 194 -19.52 -3.55 -7.39
N SER A 195 -20.27 -3.10 -8.38
CA SER A 195 -19.93 -1.94 -9.19
C SER A 195 -21.14 -1.04 -9.37
N THR A 196 -20.91 0.26 -9.23
CA THR A 196 -21.91 1.30 -9.51
C THR A 196 -21.27 2.41 -10.34
N ARG A 197 -22.07 3.29 -10.89
CA ARG A 197 -21.60 4.41 -11.70
C ARG A 197 -22.22 5.71 -11.20
N ASN A 198 -21.42 6.76 -11.07
CA ASN A 198 -21.90 8.12 -10.94
C ASN A 198 -21.44 8.96 -12.15
N GLU A 199 -21.73 10.26 -12.15
CA GLU A 199 -21.40 11.15 -13.29
C GLU A 199 -19.91 11.20 -13.65
N LEU A 200 -19.00 10.97 -12.68
CA LEU A 200 -17.57 11.15 -12.86
C LEU A 200 -16.78 9.84 -12.80
N ASN A 201 -17.30 8.83 -12.08
CA ASN A 201 -16.53 7.65 -11.75
C ASN A 201 -17.34 6.36 -11.89
N THR A 202 -16.66 5.29 -12.27
CA THR A 202 -17.07 3.93 -11.94
C THR A 202 -16.55 3.61 -10.53
N ILE A 203 -17.42 3.13 -9.67
CA ILE A 203 -17.14 2.81 -8.27
C ILE A 203 -17.15 1.30 -8.12
N LEU A 204 -16.01 0.71 -7.79
CA LEU A 204 -15.87 -0.71 -7.49
C LEU A 204 -15.75 -0.91 -5.99
N LYS A 205 -16.45 -1.91 -5.46
CA LYS A 205 -16.37 -2.27 -4.04
C LYS A 205 -16.05 -3.74 -3.89
N VAL A 206 -15.18 -4.03 -2.94
CA VAL A 206 -14.90 -5.38 -2.45
C VAL A 206 -15.18 -5.38 -0.95
N HIS A 207 -16.23 -6.10 -0.56
CA HIS A 207 -16.70 -6.21 0.83
C HIS A 207 -16.51 -7.64 1.31
N ASP A 208 -15.99 -7.82 2.52
CA ASP A 208 -15.86 -9.12 3.17
C ASP A 208 -16.35 -9.08 4.62
N ASN A 209 -16.87 -10.20 5.12
CA ASN A 209 -17.29 -10.40 6.50
C ASN A 209 -16.18 -10.97 7.39
N GLY A 210 -14.93 -10.56 7.14
CA GLY A 210 -13.74 -11.07 7.80
C GLY A 210 -13.51 -10.55 9.21
N LEU A 211 -12.22 -10.36 9.54
CA LEU A 211 -11.80 -9.90 10.88
C LEU A 211 -11.95 -8.39 11.07
N GLY A 212 -12.21 -7.64 9.99
CA GLY A 212 -12.20 -6.20 10.04
C GLY A 212 -10.82 -5.59 10.34
N ILE A 213 -10.75 -4.27 10.35
CA ILE A 213 -9.54 -3.48 10.56
C ILE A 213 -9.84 -2.40 11.59
N SER A 214 -8.98 -2.27 12.62
CA SER A 214 -9.12 -1.24 13.64
C SER A 214 -8.97 0.18 13.05
N ASP A 215 -9.57 1.20 13.69
CA ASP A 215 -9.47 2.60 13.26
C ASP A 215 -8.01 3.09 13.18
N GLU A 216 -7.14 2.61 14.05
CA GLU A 216 -5.72 2.95 14.04
C GLU A 216 -5.01 2.38 12.82
N ASP A 217 -5.30 1.12 12.50
CA ASP A 217 -4.70 0.44 11.36
C ASP A 217 -5.26 0.96 10.02
N GLN A 218 -6.55 1.35 9.93
CA GLN A 218 -7.14 1.93 8.72
C GLN A 218 -6.38 3.17 8.22
N ARG A 219 -5.79 3.96 9.13
CA ARG A 219 -5.02 5.16 8.78
C ARG A 219 -3.69 4.88 8.11
N VAL A 220 -3.19 3.66 8.24
CA VAL A 220 -1.82 3.30 7.83
C VAL A 220 -1.74 2.10 6.90
N ILE A 221 -2.84 1.36 6.66
CA ILE A 221 -2.82 0.13 5.85
C ILE A 221 -2.35 0.30 4.42
N PHE A 222 -2.48 1.50 3.85
CA PHE A 222 -1.99 1.83 2.52
C PHE A 222 -0.54 2.30 2.54
N ASN A 223 0.02 2.63 3.71
CA ASN A 223 1.41 3.04 3.79
C ASN A 223 2.33 1.90 3.39
N LYS A 224 3.35 2.25 2.63
CA LYS A 224 4.36 1.32 2.16
C LYS A 224 5.03 0.64 3.35
N TYR A 225 5.06 -0.71 3.32
CA TYR A 225 5.70 -1.55 4.34
C TYR A 225 5.01 -1.56 5.72
N GLU A 226 3.88 -0.90 5.90
CA GLU A 226 3.12 -1.00 7.14
C GLU A 226 2.17 -2.22 7.12
N ARG A 227 2.02 -2.85 8.26
CA ARG A 227 1.11 -3.96 8.50
C ARG A 227 0.22 -3.60 9.68
N ALA A 228 -1.06 -3.91 9.59
CA ALA A 228 -1.98 -3.81 10.71
C ALA A 228 -1.44 -4.54 11.94
N ALA A 229 -1.63 -3.96 13.12
CA ALA A 229 -1.13 -4.52 14.39
C ALA A 229 -1.67 -5.93 14.67
N ALA A 230 -2.91 -6.22 14.24
CA ALA A 230 -3.50 -7.56 14.29
C ALA A 230 -2.71 -8.62 13.50
N GLY A 231 -2.05 -8.23 12.40
CA GLY A 231 -1.14 -9.11 11.65
C GLY A 231 0.20 -9.34 12.33
N ARG A 232 0.61 -8.45 13.26
CA ARG A 232 1.86 -8.58 14.03
C ARG A 232 1.74 -9.56 15.19
N GLN A 233 0.59 -9.66 15.84
CA GLN A 233 0.37 -10.55 17.01
C GLN A 233 0.02 -12.00 16.63
N LYS A 234 -0.63 -12.23 15.50
CA LYS A 234 -0.92 -13.59 15.00
C LYS A 234 0.16 -14.06 14.03
N ARG A 235 1.37 -14.30 14.53
CA ARG A 235 2.34 -15.20 13.87
C ARG A 235 1.82 -16.65 13.89
N LYS A 236 0.64 -16.92 13.35
CA LYS A 236 0.29 -18.27 12.94
C LYS A 236 1.09 -18.58 11.69
N LYS A 237 1.86 -19.67 11.74
CA LYS A 237 2.57 -20.27 10.62
C LYS A 237 1.73 -20.12 9.32
N GLY A 238 2.23 -19.40 8.33
CA GLY A 238 1.67 -19.38 6.99
C GLY A 238 1.11 -18.05 6.47
N SER A 239 0.91 -16.99 7.29
CA SER A 239 0.45 -15.71 6.75
C SER A 239 1.63 -14.86 6.26
N SER A 240 2.25 -15.29 5.17
CA SER A 240 3.26 -14.51 4.44
C SER A 240 2.59 -13.37 3.68
N GLY A 241 3.11 -12.15 3.83
CA GLY A 241 2.64 -10.99 3.07
C GLY A 241 3.51 -9.78 3.38
N PHE A 242 4.07 -9.15 2.33
CA PHE A 242 5.08 -8.08 2.41
C PHE A 242 4.57 -6.73 2.94
N GLY A 243 3.27 -6.57 3.21
CA GLY A 243 2.68 -5.24 3.39
C GLY A 243 2.74 -4.39 2.10
N LEU A 244 2.96 -5.03 0.96
CA LEU A 244 2.99 -4.37 -0.35
C LEU A 244 1.65 -4.41 -1.07
N GLY A 245 0.77 -5.37 -0.75
CA GLY A 245 -0.47 -5.58 -1.50
C GLY A 245 -1.36 -4.35 -1.53
N LEU A 246 -1.70 -3.78 -0.38
CA LEU A 246 -2.56 -2.60 -0.31
C LEU A 246 -1.85 -1.33 -0.78
N ASN A 247 -0.54 -1.20 -0.56
CA ASN A 247 0.22 -0.09 -1.15
C ASN A 247 0.27 -0.18 -2.67
N PHE A 248 0.47 -1.38 -3.23
CA PHE A 248 0.37 -1.61 -4.68
C PHE A 248 -1.01 -1.24 -5.21
N VAL A 249 -2.08 -1.70 -4.54
CA VAL A 249 -3.45 -1.34 -4.89
C VAL A 249 -3.64 0.18 -4.94
N GLN A 250 -3.18 0.90 -3.92
CA GLN A 250 -3.27 2.36 -3.88
C GLN A 250 -2.51 2.99 -5.05
N GLN A 251 -1.26 2.60 -5.28
CA GLN A 251 -0.44 3.19 -6.36
C GLN A 251 -1.02 2.91 -7.75
N VAL A 252 -1.55 1.72 -8.00
CA VAL A 252 -2.23 1.40 -9.26
C VAL A 252 -3.49 2.24 -9.43
N VAL A 253 -4.31 2.37 -8.39
CA VAL A 253 -5.52 3.20 -8.43
C VAL A 253 -5.16 4.67 -8.67
N GLU A 254 -4.12 5.20 -8.01
CA GLU A 254 -3.62 6.56 -8.23
C GLU A 254 -3.06 6.75 -9.66
N ALA A 255 -2.39 5.74 -10.23
CA ALA A 255 -1.92 5.78 -11.62
C ALA A 255 -3.08 5.75 -12.64
N HIS A 256 -4.25 5.23 -12.24
CA HIS A 256 -5.50 5.36 -12.96
C HIS A 256 -6.22 6.70 -12.71
N GLU A 257 -5.58 7.65 -11.98
CA GLU A 257 -6.18 8.92 -11.56
C GLU A 257 -7.41 8.73 -10.63
N GLY A 258 -7.50 7.54 -10.04
CA GLY A 258 -8.56 7.13 -9.14
C GLY A 258 -8.24 7.41 -7.67
N LYS A 259 -9.15 6.95 -6.80
CA LYS A 259 -9.00 6.99 -5.35
C LYS A 259 -9.48 5.69 -4.74
N ILE A 260 -8.82 5.25 -3.67
CA ILE A 260 -9.26 4.10 -2.87
C ILE A 260 -9.50 4.52 -1.42
N PHE A 261 -10.54 3.97 -0.83
CA PHE A 261 -10.88 4.14 0.58
C PHE A 261 -11.16 2.78 1.19
N VAL A 262 -11.05 2.73 2.53
CA VAL A 262 -11.44 1.58 3.33
C VAL A 262 -12.52 2.02 4.32
N ASN A 263 -13.52 1.18 4.50
CA ASN A 263 -14.53 1.26 5.53
C ASN A 263 -14.57 -0.09 6.23
N SER A 264 -14.33 -0.14 7.54
CA SER A 264 -14.21 -1.40 8.25
C SER A 264 -14.57 -1.26 9.71
N ILE A 265 -15.16 -2.32 10.28
CA ILE A 265 -15.39 -2.46 11.71
C ILE A 265 -14.65 -3.71 12.17
N GLU A 266 -13.77 -3.55 13.15
CA GLU A 266 -13.01 -4.67 13.70
C GLU A 266 -13.94 -5.75 14.27
N GLY A 267 -13.74 -6.99 13.81
CA GLY A 267 -14.54 -8.16 14.16
C GLY A 267 -15.76 -8.40 13.27
N GLU A 268 -16.15 -7.46 12.40
CA GLU A 268 -17.37 -7.52 11.60
C GLU A 268 -17.12 -7.61 10.10
N PHE A 269 -16.49 -6.59 9.49
CA PHE A 269 -16.32 -6.52 8.03
C PHE A 269 -15.17 -5.62 7.59
N THR A 270 -14.75 -5.79 6.31
CA THR A 270 -13.92 -4.81 5.59
C THR A 270 -14.56 -4.52 4.23
N GLU A 271 -14.65 -3.25 3.85
CA GLU A 271 -15.05 -2.79 2.53
C GLU A 271 -14.00 -1.87 1.94
N PHE A 272 -13.42 -2.26 0.80
CA PHE A 272 -12.60 -1.38 -0.01
C PHE A 272 -13.44 -0.76 -1.12
N VAL A 273 -13.34 0.56 -1.27
CA VAL A 273 -14.10 1.35 -2.26
C VAL A 273 -13.13 2.05 -3.19
N ILE A 274 -13.17 1.70 -4.47
CA ILE A 274 -12.29 2.23 -5.52
C ILE A 274 -13.13 3.11 -6.45
N TYR A 275 -12.66 4.34 -6.67
CA TYR A 275 -13.23 5.28 -7.63
C TYR A 275 -12.29 5.37 -8.82
N LEU A 276 -12.75 4.99 -10.01
CA LEU A 276 -12.01 5.10 -11.26
C LEU A 276 -12.68 6.11 -12.18
N PRO A 277 -11.94 7.13 -12.69
CA PRO A 277 -12.50 8.14 -13.58
C PRO A 277 -13.07 7.51 -14.85
N GLN A 278 -14.18 8.06 -15.31
CA GLN A 278 -14.72 7.72 -16.63
C GLN A 278 -14.05 8.58 -17.71
N ILE A 279 -13.99 8.07 -18.92
CA ILE A 279 -13.66 8.92 -20.07
C ILE A 279 -14.83 9.91 -20.24
N MET A 280 -14.59 11.20 -19.95
CA MET A 280 -15.52 12.21 -20.46
C MET A 280 -15.42 12.16 -21.98
N GLN A 281 -16.44 11.62 -22.67
CA GLN A 281 -16.61 11.90 -24.08
C GLN A 281 -16.72 13.42 -24.21
N LYS A 282 -15.68 14.04 -24.77
CA LYS A 282 -15.81 15.43 -25.23
C LYS A 282 -16.91 15.45 -26.28
N LEU A 283 -18.09 15.97 -25.87
CA LEU A 283 -19.17 16.35 -26.78
C LEU A 283 -18.67 17.43 -27.76
#